data_928fc23356022cdee520daa2d5463177
#
_entry.id   928fc23356022cdee520daa2d5463177
#
_cell.length_a   1.000
_cell.length_b   1.000
_cell.length_c   1.000
_cell.angle_alpha   90.00
_cell.angle_beta   90.00
_cell.angle_gamma   90.00
#
_symmetry.space_group_name_H-M   'P 1'
#
loop_
_entity.id
_entity.type
_entity.pdbx_description
1 polymer ?
#
loop_
_entity_poly.entity_id
_entity_poly.type
_entity_poly.pdbx_seq_one_letter_code
_entity_poly.pdbx_strand_id
1 'polypeptide(L)'
;MSRKPGTQASRSALRARLVAAPEAADRPREWPPAIAQVIDPAASIPAGEEEQAWRPVRVHGGPGSGKTALIVDAAVARLLDPATDPESVLVLASSRRAAVALREEITRRVLSANATGRRVLGGALREPLVRTVHSYAFAILRLQASAHGNPPPRLITGSEQDVVLRELLAGDIEDGAEYWPAHLRPALGTDGFAQALRDLMMRAAERGVGPEELAALGREHKRPEWTAAARAYAQYEQNMLLRGAVGLETPGASAPAVDAAELIGSALSAFATDPELLSGERRRIRHLLVDDAQHLDPQAAQLIRLVGTGTTSTIIAADTDQSVFGFRGASPRFADGLAEAGSERDIVLEHDFRSHPDLARLGRAIAARLPGARPHAYPQPVQTESAAGVPRDAAAVRVYGSAAKEATAIADLLRRAHLFDGVPWSQMAVIVRSVSLALPPLRRAFRSAGVPVTTPASDLPLHRQRAVIALMLVLRVVA
;
A
#
# COMPACT_ATOMS: atom_id res chain seq x y z
N MET A 1 66.75 35.55 -6.98
CA MET A 1 65.62 35.11 -6.17
C MET A 1 64.51 34.61 -7.14
N SER A 2 64.49 33.31 -7.35
CA SER A 2 63.61 32.67 -8.36
C SER A 2 62.34 32.16 -7.65
N ARG A 3 61.18 32.62 -8.05
CA ARG A 3 59.87 32.11 -7.57
C ARG A 3 59.52 30.84 -8.34
N LYS A 4 59.36 29.73 -7.61
CA LYS A 4 58.78 28.48 -8.16
C LYS A 4 57.29 28.67 -8.47
N PRO A 5 56.79 28.14 -9.58
CA PRO A 5 55.35 28.13 -9.85
C PRO A 5 54.61 27.10 -9.02
N GLY A 6 53.51 27.52 -8.40
CA GLY A 6 52.65 26.65 -7.60
C GLY A 6 51.92 25.62 -8.45
N THR A 7 51.92 24.40 -7.99
CA THR A 7 51.22 23.26 -8.54
C THR A 7 49.70 23.49 -8.35
N GLN A 8 49.01 23.77 -9.46
CA GLN A 8 47.56 23.72 -9.49
C GLN A 8 47.10 22.25 -9.37
N ALA A 9 46.51 21.93 -8.23
CA ALA A 9 45.80 20.66 -8.08
C ALA A 9 44.59 20.63 -9.04
N SER A 10 44.67 19.77 -10.02
CA SER A 10 43.56 19.47 -10.94
C SER A 10 42.35 18.94 -10.13
N ARG A 11 41.35 19.76 -9.96
CA ARG A 11 40.03 19.31 -9.49
C ARG A 11 39.46 18.42 -10.56
N SER A 12 39.53 17.10 -10.36
CA SER A 12 38.80 16.11 -11.14
C SER A 12 37.30 16.41 -10.97
N ALA A 13 36.70 17.03 -11.97
CA ALA A 13 35.28 17.25 -12.02
C ALA A 13 34.60 15.89 -12.22
N LEU A 14 33.90 15.41 -11.20
CA LEU A 14 33.01 14.27 -11.30
C LEU A 14 31.96 14.58 -12.37
N ARG A 15 32.10 13.98 -13.55
CA ARG A 15 31.10 14.03 -14.60
C ARG A 15 30.08 12.92 -14.36
N ALA A 16 28.89 13.27 -13.89
CA ALA A 16 27.78 12.35 -13.91
C ALA A 16 27.40 12.06 -15.37
N ARG A 17 27.41 10.79 -15.74
CA ARG A 17 26.93 10.33 -17.05
C ARG A 17 25.65 9.54 -16.82
N LEU A 18 24.55 9.98 -17.41
CA LEU A 18 23.35 9.15 -17.53
C LEU A 18 23.70 7.96 -18.43
N VAL A 19 23.74 6.79 -17.84
CA VAL A 19 23.84 5.52 -18.58
C VAL A 19 22.43 4.99 -18.70
N ALA A 20 21.94 4.84 -19.92
CA ALA A 20 20.68 4.13 -20.15
C ALA A 20 20.81 2.73 -19.57
N ALA A 21 19.83 2.33 -18.76
CA ALA A 21 19.77 0.94 -18.32
C ALA A 21 19.72 0.04 -19.57
N PRO A 22 20.43 -1.12 -19.58
CA PRO A 22 20.31 -2.04 -20.69
C PRO A 22 18.83 -2.41 -20.84
N GLU A 23 18.29 -2.18 -22.05
CA GLU A 23 16.96 -2.65 -22.39
C GLU A 23 16.96 -4.17 -22.25
N ALA A 24 16.44 -4.66 -21.15
CA ALA A 24 16.08 -6.07 -21.06
C ALA A 24 15.00 -6.30 -22.13
N ALA A 25 15.33 -7.11 -23.14
CA ALA A 25 14.38 -7.46 -24.18
C ALA A 25 13.09 -7.98 -23.53
N ASP A 26 12.04 -7.18 -23.63
CA ASP A 26 10.76 -7.45 -22.99
C ASP A 26 10.05 -8.55 -23.77
N ARG A 27 10.38 -9.81 -23.47
CA ARG A 27 9.68 -10.95 -24.07
C ARG A 27 8.27 -11.00 -23.49
N PRO A 28 7.24 -11.06 -24.35
CA PRO A 28 5.88 -11.31 -23.89
C PRO A 28 5.86 -12.59 -23.04
N ARG A 29 5.16 -12.57 -21.92
CA ARG A 29 4.96 -13.78 -21.13
C ARG A 29 3.99 -14.70 -21.87
N GLU A 30 4.32 -15.97 -21.90
CA GLU A 30 3.42 -16.98 -22.38
C GLU A 30 2.53 -17.46 -21.22
N TRP A 31 1.24 -17.25 -21.36
CA TRP A 31 0.25 -17.66 -20.37
C TRP A 31 -0.50 -18.91 -20.85
N PRO A 32 -0.86 -19.83 -19.96
CA PRO A 32 -1.79 -20.92 -20.29
C PRO A 32 -3.08 -20.39 -20.91
N PRO A 33 -3.74 -21.15 -21.82
CA PRO A 33 -4.90 -20.64 -22.57
C PRO A 33 -6.03 -20.04 -21.70
N ALA A 34 -6.35 -20.65 -20.57
CA ALA A 34 -7.36 -20.16 -19.65
C ALA A 34 -6.99 -18.77 -19.06
N ILE A 35 -5.72 -18.55 -18.76
CA ILE A 35 -5.23 -17.25 -18.24
C ILE A 35 -5.13 -16.23 -19.37
N ALA A 36 -4.65 -16.65 -20.55
CA ALA A 36 -4.57 -15.80 -21.73
C ALA A 36 -5.95 -15.23 -22.11
N GLN A 37 -7.00 -16.04 -21.97
CA GLN A 37 -8.39 -15.61 -22.19
C GLN A 37 -8.83 -14.52 -21.20
N VAL A 38 -8.41 -14.57 -19.94
CA VAL A 38 -8.73 -13.53 -18.93
C VAL A 38 -7.96 -12.23 -19.21
N ILE A 39 -6.76 -12.33 -19.76
CA ILE A 39 -5.92 -11.19 -20.13
C ILE A 39 -6.49 -10.50 -21.38
N ASP A 40 -7.01 -11.22 -22.34
CA ASP A 40 -7.53 -10.70 -23.59
C ASP A 40 -8.77 -9.81 -23.37
N PRO A 41 -8.73 -8.52 -23.73
CA PRO A 41 -9.87 -7.62 -23.59
C PRO A 41 -11.07 -8.02 -24.49
N ALA A 42 -10.81 -8.69 -25.61
CA ALA A 42 -11.84 -9.14 -26.55
C ALA A 42 -12.51 -10.45 -26.14
N ALA A 43 -11.91 -11.22 -25.22
CA ALA A 43 -12.49 -12.44 -24.70
C ALA A 43 -13.62 -12.09 -23.71
N SER A 44 -14.83 -11.97 -24.22
CA SER A 44 -16.03 -11.84 -23.40
C SER A 44 -16.24 -13.15 -22.63
N ILE A 45 -15.94 -13.16 -21.36
CA ILE A 45 -16.47 -14.19 -20.47
C ILE A 45 -17.98 -13.95 -20.45
N PRO A 46 -18.84 -14.89 -20.94
CA PRO A 46 -20.24 -14.64 -21.13
C PRO A 46 -20.88 -14.04 -19.87
N ALA A 47 -21.52 -12.88 -20.02
CA ALA A 47 -22.44 -12.39 -19.00
C ALA A 47 -23.57 -13.42 -18.93
N GLY A 48 -23.74 -14.09 -17.78
CA GLY A 48 -24.94 -14.92 -17.59
C GLY A 48 -26.18 -14.05 -17.68
N GLU A 49 -27.33 -14.65 -17.93
CA GLU A 49 -28.63 -14.00 -18.15
C GLU A 49 -29.07 -13.03 -17.03
N GLU A 50 -28.42 -12.99 -15.89
CA GLU A 50 -28.62 -12.00 -14.84
C GLU A 50 -27.69 -10.79 -15.03
N GLU A 51 -28.18 -9.81 -15.72
CA GLU A 51 -27.51 -8.54 -16.10
C GLU A 51 -27.00 -7.69 -14.91
N GLN A 52 -27.27 -8.07 -13.66
CA GLN A 52 -26.99 -7.29 -12.46
C GLN A 52 -25.99 -7.91 -11.47
N ALA A 53 -25.56 -9.14 -11.65
CA ALA A 53 -24.63 -9.78 -10.74
C ALA A 53 -23.16 -9.41 -11.08
N TRP A 54 -22.47 -8.75 -10.16
CA TRP A 54 -21.04 -8.52 -10.29
C TRP A 54 -20.28 -9.85 -10.30
N ARG A 55 -19.56 -10.15 -11.38
CA ARG A 55 -18.87 -11.43 -11.62
C ARG A 55 -17.37 -11.21 -11.89
N PRO A 56 -16.57 -10.87 -10.89
CA PRO A 56 -15.14 -10.70 -11.07
C PRO A 56 -14.45 -12.04 -11.35
N VAL A 57 -13.32 -11.97 -12.05
CA VAL A 57 -12.37 -13.07 -12.11
C VAL A 57 -11.49 -12.97 -10.86
N ARG A 58 -11.44 -14.04 -10.11
CA ARG A 58 -10.58 -14.20 -8.94
C ARG A 58 -9.30 -14.90 -9.35
N VAL A 59 -8.14 -14.32 -9.01
CA VAL A 59 -6.83 -14.90 -9.29
C VAL A 59 -6.13 -15.21 -7.98
N HIS A 60 -5.89 -16.48 -7.72
CA HIS A 60 -5.13 -16.95 -6.57
C HIS A 60 -3.74 -17.40 -6.96
N GLY A 61 -2.82 -17.29 -6.03
CA GLY A 61 -1.50 -17.88 -6.19
C GLY A 61 -0.59 -17.47 -5.05
N GLY A 62 0.35 -18.32 -4.70
CA GLY A 62 1.34 -18.04 -3.67
C GLY A 62 2.38 -17.00 -4.09
N PRO A 63 3.41 -16.78 -3.26
CA PRO A 63 4.53 -15.91 -3.60
C PRO A 63 5.20 -16.35 -4.90
N GLY A 64 5.56 -15.40 -5.76
CA GLY A 64 6.27 -15.69 -7.00
C GLY A 64 5.44 -16.29 -8.13
N SER A 65 4.13 -16.52 -7.93
CA SER A 65 3.27 -17.17 -8.92
C SER A 65 2.89 -16.31 -10.12
N GLY A 66 3.16 -14.99 -10.08
CA GLY A 66 2.88 -14.10 -11.20
C GLY A 66 1.57 -13.33 -11.10
N LYS A 67 0.90 -13.25 -9.94
CA LYS A 67 -0.32 -12.46 -9.72
C LYS A 67 -0.21 -11.03 -10.27
N THR A 68 0.75 -10.28 -9.76
CA THR A 68 1.02 -8.90 -10.21
C THR A 68 1.39 -8.85 -11.69
N ALA A 69 2.10 -9.87 -12.20
CA ALA A 69 2.45 -9.96 -13.62
C ALA A 69 1.21 -10.12 -14.51
N LEU A 70 0.22 -10.90 -14.06
CA LEU A 70 -1.06 -11.04 -14.74
C LEU A 70 -1.83 -9.72 -14.75
N ILE A 71 -1.90 -9.02 -13.62
CA ILE A 71 -2.53 -7.68 -13.55
C ILE A 71 -1.87 -6.69 -14.52
N VAL A 72 -0.53 -6.68 -14.58
CA VAL A 72 0.21 -5.84 -15.53
C VAL A 72 -0.12 -6.21 -16.97
N ASP A 73 -0.05 -7.49 -17.33
CA ASP A 73 -0.29 -7.94 -18.70
C ASP A 73 -1.75 -7.69 -19.12
N ALA A 74 -2.71 -7.88 -18.19
CA ALA A 74 -4.11 -7.54 -18.42
C ALA A 74 -4.34 -6.03 -18.61
N ALA A 75 -3.64 -5.18 -17.86
CA ALA A 75 -3.69 -3.72 -18.04
C ALA A 75 -3.11 -3.31 -19.39
N VAL A 76 -1.93 -3.85 -19.73
CA VAL A 76 -1.24 -3.57 -21.01
C VAL A 76 -2.09 -4.01 -22.20
N ALA A 77 -2.70 -5.21 -22.14
CA ALA A 77 -3.58 -5.70 -23.21
C ALA A 77 -4.73 -4.73 -23.48
N ARG A 78 -5.40 -4.23 -22.41
CA ARG A 78 -6.49 -3.27 -22.53
C ARG A 78 -6.03 -1.91 -23.06
N LEU A 79 -4.89 -1.42 -22.60
CA LEU A 79 -4.33 -0.14 -23.06
C LEU A 79 -3.86 -0.18 -24.53
N LEU A 80 -3.46 -1.35 -25.04
CA LEU A 80 -3.07 -1.55 -26.42
C LEU A 80 -4.25 -1.88 -27.33
N ASP A 81 -5.42 -2.20 -26.78
CA ASP A 81 -6.63 -2.47 -27.55
C ASP A 81 -7.20 -1.16 -28.12
N PRO A 82 -7.36 -1.04 -29.46
CA PRO A 82 -7.94 0.13 -30.10
C PRO A 82 -9.37 0.46 -29.69
N ALA A 83 -10.15 -0.53 -29.25
CA ALA A 83 -11.53 -0.37 -28.83
C ALA A 83 -11.67 0.09 -27.37
N THR A 84 -10.59 0.03 -26.59
CA THR A 84 -10.58 0.40 -25.17
C THR A 84 -10.13 1.84 -24.98
N ASP A 85 -10.94 2.64 -24.31
CA ASP A 85 -10.54 3.95 -23.84
C ASP A 85 -9.53 3.78 -22.66
N PRO A 86 -8.30 4.31 -22.77
CA PRO A 86 -7.33 4.20 -21.69
C PRO A 86 -7.81 4.77 -20.34
N GLU A 87 -8.66 5.79 -20.33
CA GLU A 87 -9.22 6.38 -19.11
C GLU A 87 -10.27 5.47 -18.44
N SER A 88 -10.74 4.44 -19.15
CA SER A 88 -11.69 3.45 -18.62
C SER A 88 -11.04 2.31 -17.85
N VAL A 89 -9.71 2.25 -17.81
CA VAL A 89 -8.96 1.21 -17.10
C VAL A 89 -8.50 1.74 -15.74
N LEU A 90 -8.92 1.09 -14.66
CA LEU A 90 -8.51 1.41 -13.30
C LEU A 90 -7.74 0.25 -12.68
N VAL A 91 -6.51 0.51 -12.25
CA VAL A 91 -5.67 -0.46 -11.54
C VAL A 91 -5.52 -0.01 -10.09
N LEU A 92 -5.96 -0.84 -9.15
CA LEU A 92 -5.87 -0.58 -7.72
C LEU A 92 -4.76 -1.42 -7.09
N ALA A 93 -3.86 -0.75 -6.37
CA ALA A 93 -2.73 -1.34 -5.68
C ALA A 93 -2.89 -1.22 -4.16
N SER A 94 -2.29 -2.15 -3.43
CA SER A 94 -2.33 -2.22 -1.95
C SER A 94 -1.57 -1.09 -1.25
N SER A 95 -0.62 -0.45 -1.91
CA SER A 95 0.20 0.62 -1.33
C SER A 95 0.69 1.62 -2.38
N ARG A 96 1.13 2.82 -1.92
CA ARG A 96 1.72 3.83 -2.81
C ARG A 96 2.95 3.31 -3.55
N ARG A 97 3.80 2.50 -2.89
CA ARG A 97 4.98 1.89 -3.53
C ARG A 97 4.58 0.89 -4.60
N ALA A 98 3.60 0.02 -4.30
CA ALA A 98 3.07 -0.91 -5.28
C ALA A 98 2.44 -0.17 -6.47
N ALA A 99 1.70 0.91 -6.23
CA ALA A 99 1.11 1.72 -7.30
C ALA A 99 2.17 2.37 -8.20
N VAL A 100 3.28 2.87 -7.63
CA VAL A 100 4.40 3.42 -8.42
C VAL A 100 5.05 2.32 -9.26
N ALA A 101 5.39 1.17 -8.64
CA ALA A 101 6.02 0.05 -9.34
C ALA A 101 5.14 -0.51 -10.47
N LEU A 102 3.83 -0.67 -10.22
CA LEU A 102 2.87 -1.10 -11.25
C LEU A 102 2.78 -0.09 -12.39
N ARG A 103 2.72 1.20 -12.08
CA ARG A 103 2.67 2.26 -13.10
C ARG A 103 3.92 2.25 -13.98
N GLU A 104 5.10 2.18 -13.37
CA GLU A 104 6.37 2.12 -14.09
C GLU A 104 6.44 0.90 -15.01
N GLU A 105 6.05 -0.27 -14.52
CA GLU A 105 6.07 -1.50 -15.29
C GLU A 105 5.05 -1.50 -16.43
N ILE A 106 3.81 -1.05 -16.20
CA ILE A 106 2.79 -0.91 -17.24
C ILE A 106 3.25 0.08 -18.29
N THR A 107 3.74 1.26 -17.89
CA THR A 107 4.23 2.29 -18.82
C THR A 107 5.39 1.77 -19.67
N ARG A 108 6.35 1.10 -19.03
CA ARG A 108 7.50 0.51 -19.72
C ARG A 108 7.05 -0.47 -20.81
N ARG A 109 6.10 -1.36 -20.51
CA ARG A 109 5.60 -2.36 -21.45
C ARG A 109 4.77 -1.76 -22.57
N VAL A 110 3.93 -0.79 -22.26
CA VAL A 110 3.16 -0.07 -23.28
C VAL A 110 4.09 0.66 -24.26
N LEU A 111 5.13 1.34 -23.74
CA LEU A 111 6.13 2.01 -24.57
C LEU A 111 6.94 1.02 -25.42
N SER A 112 7.34 -0.11 -24.87
CA SER A 112 8.05 -1.18 -25.58
C SER A 112 7.20 -1.76 -26.72
N ALA A 113 5.91 -2.00 -26.48
CA ALA A 113 4.98 -2.47 -27.51
C ALA A 113 4.75 -1.43 -28.62
N ASN A 114 4.74 -0.14 -28.27
CA ASN A 114 4.63 0.95 -29.25
C ASN A 114 5.88 1.07 -30.12
N ALA A 115 7.08 0.90 -29.55
CA ALA A 115 8.34 0.92 -30.29
C ALA A 115 8.42 -0.18 -31.36
N THR A 116 7.70 -1.29 -31.17
CA THR A 116 7.55 -2.38 -32.15
C THR A 116 6.42 -2.16 -33.17
N GLY A 117 5.84 -0.95 -33.24
CA GLY A 117 4.84 -0.56 -34.25
C GLY A 117 3.41 -1.05 -33.94
N ARG A 118 3.14 -1.52 -32.71
CA ARG A 118 1.81 -2.06 -32.35
C ARG A 118 0.75 -1.00 -32.10
N ARG A 119 1.09 0.20 -31.62
CA ARG A 119 0.17 1.38 -31.55
C ARG A 119 0.85 2.64 -31.02
N VAL A 120 0.36 3.79 -31.45
CA VAL A 120 0.68 5.11 -30.85
C VAL A 120 -0.49 5.49 -29.94
N LEU A 121 -0.25 5.58 -28.64
CA LEU A 121 -1.19 6.24 -27.72
C LEU A 121 -1.19 7.74 -28.04
N GLY A 122 -2.17 8.18 -28.80
CA GLY A 122 -2.36 9.59 -29.12
C GLY A 122 -3.04 10.32 -27.97
N GLY A 123 -2.26 10.84 -27.03
CA GLY A 123 -2.77 11.70 -25.96
C GLY A 123 -2.13 11.42 -24.60
N ALA A 124 -1.95 12.47 -23.79
CA ALA A 124 -1.58 12.34 -22.41
C ALA A 124 -2.78 11.84 -21.60
N LEU A 125 -2.62 10.79 -20.80
CA LEU A 125 -3.64 10.35 -19.83
C LEU A 125 -3.91 11.50 -18.84
N ARG A 126 -5.16 11.93 -18.76
CA ARG A 126 -5.56 13.02 -17.84
C ARG A 126 -5.46 12.63 -16.40
N GLU A 127 -5.67 11.33 -16.08
CA GLU A 127 -5.65 10.81 -14.72
C GLU A 127 -4.72 9.59 -14.60
N PRO A 128 -4.09 9.39 -13.42
CA PRO A 128 -3.28 8.23 -13.18
C PRO A 128 -4.12 6.95 -13.30
N LEU A 129 -3.75 6.06 -14.20
CA LEU A 129 -4.33 4.74 -14.38
C LEU A 129 -4.21 3.88 -13.11
N VAL A 130 -3.06 3.98 -12.42
CA VAL A 130 -2.74 3.16 -11.25
C VAL A 130 -2.86 3.99 -9.98
N ARG A 131 -3.69 3.54 -9.05
CA ARG A 131 -3.98 4.24 -7.79
C ARG A 131 -4.00 3.28 -6.61
N THR A 132 -3.89 3.80 -5.39
CA THR A 132 -4.36 3.09 -4.20
C THR A 132 -5.86 3.33 -4.02
N VAL A 133 -6.56 2.46 -3.28
CA VAL A 133 -7.99 2.64 -2.99
C VAL A 133 -8.25 4.00 -2.34
N HIS A 134 -7.43 4.43 -1.37
CA HIS A 134 -7.52 5.75 -0.75
C HIS A 134 -7.34 6.90 -1.75
N SER A 135 -6.38 6.79 -2.68
CA SER A 135 -6.18 7.80 -3.72
C SER A 135 -7.35 7.86 -4.70
N TYR A 136 -8.01 6.74 -4.94
CA TYR A 136 -9.21 6.66 -5.75
C TYR A 136 -10.42 7.28 -5.02
N ALA A 137 -10.63 6.94 -3.74
CA ALA A 137 -11.66 7.54 -2.90
C ALA A 137 -11.52 9.08 -2.84
N PHE A 138 -10.29 9.58 -2.71
CA PHE A 138 -10.04 11.02 -2.73
C PHE A 138 -10.40 11.67 -4.09
N ALA A 139 -10.17 10.97 -5.20
CA ALA A 139 -10.58 11.46 -6.51
C ALA A 139 -12.10 11.53 -6.65
N ILE A 140 -12.85 10.56 -6.11
CA ILE A 140 -14.32 10.56 -6.06
C ILE A 140 -14.83 11.81 -5.32
N LEU A 141 -14.28 12.09 -4.14
CA LEU A 141 -14.68 13.27 -3.37
C LEU A 141 -14.35 14.60 -4.07
N ARG A 142 -13.24 14.65 -4.79
CA ARG A 142 -12.90 15.80 -5.63
C ARG A 142 -13.87 15.99 -6.79
N LEU A 143 -14.28 14.90 -7.43
CA LEU A 143 -15.28 14.93 -8.50
C LEU A 143 -16.62 15.43 -7.96
N GLN A 144 -17.07 14.91 -6.82
CA GLN A 144 -18.29 15.38 -6.15
C GLN A 144 -18.22 16.90 -5.83
N ALA A 145 -17.13 17.33 -5.20
CA ALA A 145 -16.95 18.74 -4.88
C ALA A 145 -16.98 19.61 -6.14
N SER A 146 -16.31 19.20 -7.21
CA SER A 146 -16.30 19.91 -8.49
C SER A 146 -17.70 19.97 -9.12
N ALA A 147 -18.47 18.88 -9.08
CA ALA A 147 -19.83 18.83 -9.64
C ALA A 147 -20.78 19.79 -8.91
N HIS A 148 -20.58 20.01 -7.63
CA HIS A 148 -21.39 20.91 -6.80
C HIS A 148 -20.79 22.33 -6.65
N GLY A 149 -19.70 22.65 -7.35
CA GLY A 149 -19.02 23.93 -7.23
C GLY A 149 -18.35 24.18 -5.88
N ASN A 150 -18.14 23.13 -5.10
CA ASN A 150 -17.49 23.20 -3.80
C ASN A 150 -15.95 23.12 -3.92
N PRO A 151 -15.20 23.70 -2.97
CA PRO A 151 -13.76 23.54 -2.92
C PRO A 151 -13.38 22.05 -2.70
N PRO A 152 -12.29 21.58 -3.31
CA PRO A 152 -11.87 20.19 -3.16
C PRO A 152 -11.50 19.88 -1.72
N PRO A 153 -11.81 18.68 -1.20
CA PRO A 153 -11.49 18.29 0.16
C PRO A 153 -9.98 18.32 0.42
N ARG A 154 -9.60 18.61 1.67
CA ARG A 154 -8.23 18.57 2.17
C ARG A 154 -8.01 17.33 3.04
N LEU A 155 -6.90 16.65 2.84
CA LEU A 155 -6.51 15.57 3.75
C LEU A 155 -5.87 16.13 5.02
N ILE A 156 -6.34 15.66 6.15
CA ILE A 156 -5.73 15.92 7.45
C ILE A 156 -4.53 15.01 7.63
N THR A 157 -3.44 15.56 8.11
CA THR A 157 -2.25 14.75 8.44
C THR A 157 -2.40 14.13 9.82
N GLY A 158 -1.73 12.98 10.06
CA GLY A 158 -1.74 12.34 11.38
C GLY A 158 -1.21 13.25 12.50
N SER A 159 -0.31 14.18 12.19
CA SER A 159 0.17 15.18 13.15
C SER A 159 -0.89 16.23 13.49
N GLU A 160 -1.73 16.64 12.56
CA GLU A 160 -2.87 17.54 12.82
C GLU A 160 -3.90 16.82 13.71
N GLN A 161 -4.19 15.55 13.43
CA GLN A 161 -5.05 14.72 14.28
C GLN A 161 -4.51 14.60 15.71
N ASP A 162 -3.19 14.32 15.84
CA ASP A 162 -2.54 14.21 17.15
C ASP A 162 -2.64 15.51 17.95
N VAL A 163 -2.61 16.68 17.29
CA VAL A 163 -2.82 17.98 17.94
C VAL A 163 -4.24 18.09 18.48
N VAL A 164 -5.24 17.83 17.63
CA VAL A 164 -6.65 17.92 18.03
C VAL A 164 -6.97 16.93 19.16
N LEU A 165 -6.49 15.69 19.06
CA LEU A 165 -6.71 14.71 20.12
C LEU A 165 -6.05 15.10 21.44
N ARG A 166 -4.86 15.69 21.41
CA ARG A 166 -4.20 16.19 22.64
C ARG A 166 -4.95 17.36 23.27
N GLU A 167 -5.50 18.26 22.46
CA GLU A 167 -6.35 19.34 22.96
C GLU A 167 -7.62 18.80 23.62
N LEU A 168 -8.29 17.83 23.02
CA LEU A 168 -9.46 17.18 23.61
C LEU A 168 -9.13 16.44 24.90
N LEU A 169 -8.04 15.66 24.91
CA LEU A 169 -7.57 14.94 26.10
C LEU A 169 -7.14 15.90 27.24
N ALA A 170 -6.57 17.06 26.89
CA ALA A 170 -6.24 18.08 27.89
C ALA A 170 -7.51 18.65 28.53
N GLY A 171 -8.55 18.94 27.73
CA GLY A 171 -9.86 19.34 28.26
C GLY A 171 -10.48 18.26 29.14
N ASP A 172 -10.40 16.98 28.75
CA ASP A 172 -10.87 15.87 29.59
C ASP A 172 -10.16 15.82 30.94
N ILE A 173 -8.85 16.07 30.97
CA ILE A 173 -8.05 16.11 32.21
C ILE A 173 -8.49 17.27 33.10
N GLU A 174 -8.71 18.47 32.54
CA GLU A 174 -9.20 19.65 33.24
C GLU A 174 -10.59 19.40 33.87
N ASP A 175 -11.46 18.66 33.15
CA ASP A 175 -12.79 18.27 33.60
C ASP A 175 -12.78 17.04 34.56
N GLY A 176 -11.59 16.55 34.98
CA GLY A 176 -11.42 15.45 35.91
C GLY A 176 -11.41 14.04 35.31
N ALA A 177 -11.53 13.92 33.98
CA ALA A 177 -11.43 12.68 33.22
C ALA A 177 -12.32 11.52 33.73
N GLU A 178 -13.50 11.81 34.29
CA GLU A 178 -14.31 10.83 35.01
C GLU A 178 -14.78 9.66 34.15
N TYR A 179 -15.05 9.87 32.87
CA TYR A 179 -15.49 8.81 31.97
C TYR A 179 -14.36 7.89 31.48
N TRP A 180 -13.09 8.29 31.70
CA TRP A 180 -11.95 7.43 31.44
C TRP A 180 -11.71 6.45 32.57
N PRO A 181 -11.45 5.15 32.30
CA PRO A 181 -11.07 4.19 33.31
C PRO A 181 -9.93 4.68 34.19
N ALA A 182 -10.01 4.48 35.51
CA ALA A 182 -9.04 5.04 36.47
C ALA A 182 -7.57 4.71 36.13
N HIS A 183 -7.32 3.49 35.63
CA HIS A 183 -5.97 3.04 35.26
C HIS A 183 -5.40 3.71 34.00
N LEU A 184 -6.24 4.34 33.16
CA LEU A 184 -5.80 5.05 31.96
C LEU A 184 -5.59 6.56 32.19
N ARG A 185 -6.25 7.15 33.22
CA ARG A 185 -6.19 8.59 33.48
C ARG A 185 -4.78 9.17 33.57
N PRO A 186 -3.79 8.50 34.21
CA PRO A 186 -2.41 9.01 34.26
C PRO A 186 -1.71 9.08 32.88
N ALA A 187 -2.20 8.35 31.89
CA ALA A 187 -1.61 8.29 30.55
C ALA A 187 -2.20 9.29 29.57
N LEU A 188 -3.37 9.90 29.85
CA LEU A 188 -4.10 10.76 28.94
C LEU A 188 -3.25 11.94 28.37
N GLY A 189 -2.39 12.52 29.20
CA GLY A 189 -1.51 13.63 28.81
C GLY A 189 -0.28 13.21 27.97
N THR A 190 -0.13 11.94 27.61
CA THR A 190 1.04 11.44 26.88
C THR A 190 0.81 11.40 25.37
N ASP A 191 1.84 11.72 24.58
CA ASP A 191 1.81 11.57 23.12
C ASP A 191 1.47 10.13 22.69
N GLY A 192 1.95 9.15 23.45
CA GLY A 192 1.69 7.74 23.18
C GLY A 192 0.21 7.37 23.32
N PHE A 193 -0.51 7.99 24.27
CA PHE A 193 -1.93 7.76 24.43
C PHE A 193 -2.74 8.37 23.30
N ALA A 194 -2.45 9.62 22.93
CA ALA A 194 -3.10 10.27 21.78
C ALA A 194 -2.91 9.46 20.49
N GLN A 195 -1.71 8.93 20.25
CA GLN A 195 -1.44 8.04 19.11
C GLN A 195 -2.24 6.74 19.19
N ALA A 196 -2.31 6.10 20.36
CA ALA A 196 -3.08 4.87 20.55
C ALA A 196 -4.59 5.11 20.35
N LEU A 197 -5.11 6.23 20.82
CA LEU A 197 -6.49 6.65 20.60
C LEU A 197 -6.78 6.88 19.11
N ARG A 198 -5.92 7.63 18.43
CA ARG A 198 -6.02 7.81 16.97
C ARG A 198 -6.02 6.45 16.24
N ASP A 199 -5.08 5.57 16.58
CA ASP A 199 -4.98 4.26 15.94
C ASP A 199 -6.25 3.42 16.19
N LEU A 200 -6.89 3.50 17.37
CA LEU A 200 -8.16 2.86 17.65
C LEU A 200 -9.30 3.44 16.79
N MET A 201 -9.41 4.77 16.72
CA MET A 201 -10.40 5.46 15.89
C MET A 201 -10.25 5.08 14.42
N MET A 202 -9.01 5.09 13.90
CA MET A 202 -8.72 4.65 12.54
C MET A 202 -9.15 3.19 12.30
N ARG A 203 -8.88 2.29 13.25
CA ARG A 203 -9.31 0.87 13.13
C ARG A 203 -10.82 0.71 13.16
N ALA A 204 -11.53 1.55 13.93
CA ALA A 204 -12.98 1.58 13.96
C ALA A 204 -13.52 2.08 12.60
N ALA A 205 -13.04 3.22 12.11
CA ALA A 205 -13.43 3.79 10.83
C ALA A 205 -13.21 2.83 9.65
N GLU A 206 -12.04 2.17 9.55
CA GLU A 206 -11.73 1.18 8.50
C GLU A 206 -12.69 -0.02 8.49
N ARG A 207 -13.37 -0.28 9.61
CA ARG A 207 -14.40 -1.32 9.73
C ARG A 207 -15.82 -0.79 9.58
N GLY A 208 -15.99 0.50 9.35
CA GLY A 208 -17.29 1.16 9.31
C GLY A 208 -17.95 1.28 10.69
N VAL A 209 -17.15 1.23 11.75
CA VAL A 209 -17.62 1.35 13.14
C VAL A 209 -17.50 2.81 13.57
N GLY A 210 -18.63 3.49 13.71
CA GLY A 210 -18.72 4.84 14.23
C GLY A 210 -18.63 4.90 15.76
N PRO A 211 -18.68 6.13 16.34
CA PRO A 211 -18.61 6.32 17.78
C PRO A 211 -19.68 5.55 18.56
N GLU A 212 -20.92 5.57 18.07
CA GLU A 212 -22.04 4.90 18.74
C GLU A 212 -21.88 3.38 18.78
N GLU A 213 -21.48 2.81 17.65
CA GLU A 213 -21.21 1.37 17.53
C GLU A 213 -20.01 0.95 18.36
N LEU A 214 -18.94 1.75 18.38
CA LEU A 214 -17.79 1.50 19.24
C LEU A 214 -18.17 1.50 20.73
N ALA A 215 -19.06 2.43 21.13
CA ALA A 215 -19.60 2.44 22.50
C ALA A 215 -20.45 1.19 22.78
N ALA A 216 -21.25 0.73 21.83
CA ALA A 216 -22.04 -0.49 21.95
C ALA A 216 -21.14 -1.73 22.11
N LEU A 217 -20.13 -1.87 21.26
CA LEU A 217 -19.12 -2.93 21.36
C LEU A 217 -18.37 -2.88 22.70
N GLY A 218 -18.05 -1.68 23.19
CA GLY A 218 -17.42 -1.50 24.50
C GLY A 218 -18.28 -2.03 25.65
N ARG A 219 -19.58 -1.82 25.59
CA ARG A 219 -20.55 -2.36 26.60
C ARG A 219 -20.70 -3.88 26.46
N GLU A 220 -20.90 -4.39 25.25
CA GLU A 220 -21.09 -5.81 24.97
C GLU A 220 -19.89 -6.65 25.43
N HIS A 221 -18.68 -6.17 25.10
CA HIS A 221 -17.43 -6.88 25.42
C HIS A 221 -16.83 -6.50 26.76
N LYS A 222 -17.55 -5.72 27.59
CA LYS A 222 -17.08 -5.24 28.92
C LYS A 222 -15.72 -4.56 28.86
N ARG A 223 -15.52 -3.71 27.81
CA ARG A 223 -14.31 -2.93 27.57
C ARG A 223 -14.59 -1.44 27.81
N PRO A 224 -14.53 -0.97 29.06
CA PRO A 224 -14.84 0.42 29.40
C PRO A 224 -13.91 1.41 28.69
N GLU A 225 -12.69 1.01 28.35
CA GLU A 225 -11.77 1.79 27.55
C GLU A 225 -12.30 2.08 26.14
N TRP A 226 -13.06 1.15 25.52
CA TRP A 226 -13.67 1.39 24.21
C TRP A 226 -14.85 2.34 24.30
N THR A 227 -15.62 2.24 25.38
CA THR A 227 -16.73 3.18 25.64
C THR A 227 -16.21 4.60 25.86
N ALA A 228 -15.10 4.77 26.58
CA ALA A 228 -14.45 6.06 26.77
C ALA A 228 -13.86 6.60 25.45
N ALA A 229 -13.17 5.75 24.71
CA ALA A 229 -12.62 6.11 23.39
C ALA A 229 -13.72 6.50 22.39
N ALA A 230 -14.88 5.85 22.43
CA ALA A 230 -16.03 6.19 21.60
C ALA A 230 -16.56 7.61 21.88
N ARG A 231 -16.56 8.02 23.14
CA ARG A 231 -16.92 9.41 23.51
C ARG A 231 -15.90 10.40 22.96
N ALA A 232 -14.62 10.12 23.15
CA ALA A 232 -13.56 10.97 22.59
C ALA A 232 -13.62 11.01 21.04
N TYR A 233 -14.01 9.92 20.40
CA TYR A 233 -14.20 9.87 18.93
C TYR A 233 -15.36 10.77 18.50
N ALA A 234 -16.51 10.73 19.18
CA ALA A 234 -17.65 11.62 18.89
C ALA A 234 -17.26 13.10 19.09
N GLN A 235 -16.52 13.42 20.15
CA GLN A 235 -16.01 14.78 20.36
C GLN A 235 -15.03 15.21 19.26
N TYR A 236 -14.18 14.31 18.80
CA TYR A 236 -13.27 14.57 17.68
C TYR A 236 -14.04 14.89 16.39
N GLU A 237 -15.01 14.06 15.98
CA GLU A 237 -15.85 14.31 14.81
C GLU A 237 -16.58 15.65 14.91
N GLN A 238 -17.19 15.94 16.05
CA GLN A 238 -17.88 17.21 16.29
C GLN A 238 -16.93 18.42 16.20
N ASN A 239 -15.73 18.30 16.77
CA ASN A 239 -14.71 19.36 16.71
C ASN A 239 -14.25 19.59 15.27
N MET A 240 -14.07 18.51 14.49
CA MET A 240 -13.69 18.60 13.08
C MET A 240 -14.79 19.27 12.22
N LEU A 241 -16.05 18.95 12.47
CA LEU A 241 -17.19 19.61 11.81
C LEU A 241 -17.23 21.10 12.12
N LEU A 242 -17.05 21.49 13.38
CA LEU A 242 -17.03 22.89 13.80
C LEU A 242 -15.87 23.66 13.18
N ARG A 243 -14.66 23.09 13.16
CA ARG A 243 -13.48 23.71 12.53
C ARG A 243 -13.69 23.88 11.02
N GLY A 244 -14.32 22.93 10.34
CA GLY A 244 -14.69 23.04 8.94
C GLY A 244 -15.73 24.14 8.66
N ALA A 245 -16.71 24.32 9.57
CA ALA A 245 -17.78 25.30 9.43
C ALA A 245 -17.34 26.75 9.72
N VAL A 246 -16.40 26.95 10.64
CA VAL A 246 -16.02 28.29 11.13
C VAL A 246 -14.90 28.95 10.29
N GLY A 247 -14.23 28.19 9.40
CA GLY A 247 -13.20 28.74 8.49
C GLY A 247 -12.03 29.41 9.19
N LEU A 248 -11.74 29.09 10.45
CA LEU A 248 -10.79 29.78 11.33
C LEU A 248 -9.31 29.51 10.99
N GLU A 249 -9.00 28.69 10.02
CA GLU A 249 -7.61 28.37 9.65
C GLU A 249 -7.29 28.90 8.24
N THR A 250 -6.62 30.04 8.19
CA THR A 250 -5.98 30.71 7.04
C THR A 250 -6.90 31.13 5.87
N PRO A 251 -6.64 32.28 5.23
CA PRO A 251 -7.37 32.72 4.04
C PRO A 251 -7.21 31.69 2.91
N GLY A 252 -8.27 30.95 2.59
CA GLY A 252 -8.30 29.87 1.61
C GLY A 252 -8.76 28.51 2.16
N ALA A 253 -9.03 28.37 3.45
CA ALA A 253 -9.35 27.10 4.11
C ALA A 253 -10.86 26.84 4.26
N SER A 254 -11.66 27.12 3.25
CA SER A 254 -13.08 26.66 3.20
C SER A 254 -13.23 25.23 2.70
N ALA A 255 -12.14 24.50 2.49
CA ALA A 255 -12.17 23.13 2.01
C ALA A 255 -12.50 22.15 3.15
N PRO A 256 -13.48 21.24 2.98
CA PRO A 256 -13.77 20.20 3.96
C PRO A 256 -12.51 19.37 4.26
N ALA A 257 -12.19 19.24 5.53
CA ALA A 257 -11.05 18.46 5.97
C ALA A 257 -11.50 17.00 6.17
N VAL A 258 -10.83 16.06 5.52
CA VAL A 258 -11.15 14.62 5.58
C VAL A 258 -9.95 13.85 6.13
N ASP A 259 -10.22 13.02 7.11
CA ASP A 259 -9.26 12.07 7.66
C ASP A 259 -8.94 10.94 6.67
N ALA A 260 -7.71 10.44 6.72
CA ALA A 260 -7.32 9.32 5.87
C ALA A 260 -8.11 8.03 6.15
N ALA A 261 -8.56 7.82 7.40
CA ALA A 261 -9.38 6.67 7.77
C ALA A 261 -10.84 6.81 7.33
N GLU A 262 -11.37 8.02 7.36
CA GLU A 262 -12.74 8.33 6.96
C GLU A 262 -12.89 8.50 5.43
N LEU A 263 -11.78 8.58 4.72
CA LEU A 263 -11.74 8.90 3.29
C LEU A 263 -12.56 7.93 2.44
N ILE A 264 -12.49 6.64 2.71
CA ILE A 264 -13.23 5.62 1.98
C ILE A 264 -14.70 5.67 2.39
N GLY A 265 -15.00 5.81 3.68
CA GLY A 265 -16.35 5.99 4.19
C GLY A 265 -17.04 7.22 3.61
N SER A 266 -16.33 8.34 3.52
CA SER A 266 -16.82 9.56 2.88
C SER A 266 -17.11 9.37 1.39
N ALA A 267 -16.28 8.62 0.67
CA ALA A 267 -16.53 8.29 -0.74
C ALA A 267 -17.75 7.36 -0.91
N LEU A 268 -17.93 6.41 0.00
CA LEU A 268 -19.13 5.56 0.03
C LEU A 268 -20.39 6.37 0.31
N SER A 269 -20.34 7.31 1.24
CA SER A 269 -21.42 8.26 1.55
C SER A 269 -21.73 9.17 0.36
N ALA A 270 -20.67 9.64 -0.33
CA ALA A 270 -20.84 10.43 -1.56
C ALA A 270 -21.62 9.66 -2.63
N PHE A 271 -21.31 8.39 -2.84
CA PHE A 271 -22.04 7.54 -3.77
C PHE A 271 -23.50 7.24 -3.33
N ALA A 272 -23.74 7.17 -2.02
CA ALA A 272 -25.07 6.96 -1.48
C ALA A 272 -25.96 8.19 -1.61
N THR A 273 -25.38 9.40 -1.48
CA THR A 273 -26.10 10.68 -1.54
C THR A 273 -26.20 11.24 -2.96
N ASP A 274 -25.32 10.82 -3.86
CA ASP A 274 -25.27 11.28 -5.26
C ASP A 274 -25.24 10.08 -6.23
N PRO A 275 -26.40 9.57 -6.63
CA PRO A 275 -26.52 8.44 -7.57
C PRO A 275 -25.94 8.75 -8.97
N GLU A 276 -25.90 10.02 -9.37
CA GLU A 276 -25.34 10.42 -10.67
C GLU A 276 -23.81 10.30 -10.66
N LEU A 277 -23.19 10.63 -9.56
CA LEU A 277 -21.75 10.42 -9.35
C LEU A 277 -21.37 8.95 -9.49
N LEU A 278 -22.11 8.04 -8.84
CA LEU A 278 -21.87 6.60 -8.95
C LEU A 278 -22.11 6.10 -10.37
N SER A 279 -23.20 6.53 -11.01
CA SER A 279 -23.53 6.16 -12.39
C SER A 279 -22.48 6.67 -13.37
N GLY A 280 -21.96 7.89 -13.15
CA GLY A 280 -20.86 8.48 -13.90
C GLY A 280 -19.58 7.64 -13.80
N GLU A 281 -19.19 7.26 -12.58
CA GLU A 281 -18.02 6.43 -12.37
C GLU A 281 -18.16 5.03 -12.99
N ARG A 282 -19.33 4.39 -12.90
CA ARG A 282 -19.61 3.11 -13.53
C ARG A 282 -19.59 3.17 -15.07
N ARG A 283 -20.00 4.29 -15.65
CA ARG A 283 -19.85 4.50 -17.10
C ARG A 283 -18.40 4.71 -17.50
N ARG A 284 -17.64 5.43 -16.68
CA ARG A 284 -16.22 5.74 -16.93
C ARG A 284 -15.33 4.53 -16.78
N ILE A 285 -15.46 3.80 -15.66
CA ILE A 285 -14.59 2.64 -15.38
C ILE A 285 -15.21 1.38 -15.99
N ARG A 286 -14.59 0.90 -17.06
CA ARG A 286 -15.02 -0.32 -17.76
C ARG A 286 -14.19 -1.54 -17.35
N HIS A 287 -12.93 -1.33 -16.96
CA HIS A 287 -12.01 -2.38 -16.59
C HIS A 287 -11.41 -2.07 -15.22
N LEU A 288 -11.64 -2.96 -14.26
CA LEU A 288 -11.16 -2.84 -12.89
C LEU A 288 -10.18 -3.97 -12.59
N LEU A 289 -8.94 -3.61 -12.26
CA LEU A 289 -7.88 -4.55 -11.94
C LEU A 289 -7.41 -4.26 -10.51
N VAL A 290 -7.41 -5.27 -9.64
CA VAL A 290 -7.04 -5.12 -8.23
C VAL A 290 -5.91 -6.08 -7.89
N ASP A 291 -4.78 -5.53 -7.44
CA ASP A 291 -3.64 -6.32 -6.98
C ASP A 291 -3.59 -6.37 -5.46
N ASP A 292 -3.17 -7.50 -4.92
CA ASP A 292 -3.01 -7.74 -3.47
C ASP A 292 -4.30 -7.48 -2.65
N ALA A 293 -5.44 -7.94 -3.14
CA ALA A 293 -6.75 -7.71 -2.51
C ALA A 293 -6.88 -8.27 -1.09
N GLN A 294 -5.97 -9.15 -0.64
CA GLN A 294 -5.89 -9.63 0.75
C GLN A 294 -5.60 -8.51 1.76
N HIS A 295 -5.20 -7.33 1.30
CA HIS A 295 -4.90 -6.17 2.13
C HIS A 295 -6.03 -5.15 2.23
N LEU A 296 -7.16 -5.42 1.60
CA LEU A 296 -8.34 -4.55 1.65
C LEU A 296 -9.04 -4.65 2.99
N ASP A 297 -9.42 -3.52 3.54
CA ASP A 297 -10.37 -3.42 4.63
C ASP A 297 -11.82 -3.56 4.11
N PRO A 298 -12.83 -3.76 4.98
CA PRO A 298 -14.21 -3.95 4.55
C PRO A 298 -14.80 -2.78 3.75
N GLN A 299 -14.46 -1.53 4.09
CA GLN A 299 -14.95 -0.36 3.35
C GLN A 299 -14.31 -0.27 1.97
N ALA A 300 -13.00 -0.52 1.85
CA ALA A 300 -12.32 -0.61 0.57
C ALA A 300 -12.92 -1.70 -0.32
N ALA A 301 -13.22 -2.86 0.26
CA ALA A 301 -13.89 -3.96 -0.42
C ALA A 301 -15.30 -3.56 -0.92
N GLN A 302 -16.06 -2.82 -0.10
CA GLN A 302 -17.36 -2.30 -0.48
C GLN A 302 -17.28 -1.27 -1.62
N LEU A 303 -16.32 -0.35 -1.57
CA LEU A 303 -16.09 0.64 -2.64
C LEU A 303 -15.76 -0.06 -3.96
N ILE A 304 -14.86 -1.05 -3.94
CA ILE A 304 -14.51 -1.85 -5.11
C ILE A 304 -15.73 -2.59 -5.66
N ARG A 305 -16.56 -3.15 -4.80
CA ARG A 305 -17.78 -3.84 -5.21
C ARG A 305 -18.79 -2.90 -5.88
N LEU A 306 -19.01 -1.72 -5.29
CA LEU A 306 -19.93 -0.72 -5.84
C LEU A 306 -19.53 -0.27 -7.24
N VAL A 307 -18.27 0.02 -7.45
CA VAL A 307 -17.74 0.44 -8.76
C VAL A 307 -17.68 -0.76 -9.71
N GLY A 308 -17.22 -1.90 -9.22
CA GLY A 308 -17.03 -3.14 -9.99
C GLY A 308 -18.32 -3.65 -10.65
N THR A 309 -19.47 -3.45 -10.00
CA THR A 309 -20.79 -3.86 -10.54
C THR A 309 -21.08 -3.23 -11.91
N GLY A 310 -20.52 -2.09 -12.25
CA GLY A 310 -20.71 -1.43 -13.56
C GLY A 310 -19.64 -1.75 -14.59
N THR A 311 -18.63 -2.56 -14.27
CA THR A 311 -17.50 -2.82 -15.16
C THR A 311 -17.77 -3.94 -16.16
N THR A 312 -17.19 -3.83 -17.35
CA THR A 312 -17.20 -4.90 -18.36
C THR A 312 -16.32 -6.07 -17.92
N SER A 313 -15.18 -5.78 -17.27
CA SER A 313 -14.31 -6.82 -16.70
C SER A 313 -13.71 -6.37 -15.39
N THR A 314 -13.70 -7.28 -14.43
CA THR A 314 -12.98 -7.10 -13.15
C THR A 314 -12.08 -8.29 -12.92
N ILE A 315 -10.80 -8.04 -12.62
CA ILE A 315 -9.82 -9.06 -12.22
C ILE A 315 -9.29 -8.69 -10.83
N ILE A 316 -9.38 -9.61 -9.89
CA ILE A 316 -8.94 -9.42 -8.50
C ILE A 316 -7.93 -10.49 -8.14
N ALA A 317 -6.69 -10.07 -7.93
CA ALA A 317 -5.60 -10.95 -7.52
C ALA A 317 -5.40 -10.89 -6.01
N ALA A 318 -5.31 -12.07 -5.38
CA ALA A 318 -5.13 -12.19 -3.94
C ALA A 318 -4.31 -13.41 -3.55
N ASP A 319 -3.70 -13.32 -2.37
CA ASP A 319 -3.14 -14.46 -1.65
C ASP A 319 -3.44 -14.27 -0.15
N THR A 320 -4.38 -15.02 0.35
CA THR A 320 -4.82 -14.91 1.75
C THR A 320 -3.73 -15.26 2.75
N ASP A 321 -2.78 -16.12 2.37
CA ASP A 321 -1.65 -16.50 3.21
C ASP A 321 -0.60 -15.38 3.34
N GLN A 322 -0.62 -14.38 2.44
CA GLN A 322 0.21 -13.17 2.49
C GLN A 322 -0.48 -11.97 3.16
N SER A 323 -1.60 -12.17 3.85
CA SER A 323 -2.29 -11.10 4.58
C SER A 323 -1.52 -10.69 5.81
N VAL A 324 -0.77 -9.58 5.73
CA VAL A 324 0.07 -9.05 6.82
C VAL A 324 -0.50 -7.79 7.47
N PHE A 325 -1.60 -7.25 6.95
CA PHE A 325 -2.22 -6.01 7.45
C PHE A 325 -3.53 -6.23 8.24
N GLY A 326 -3.75 -7.43 8.78
CA GLY A 326 -4.90 -7.69 9.65
C GLY A 326 -4.99 -6.73 10.84
N PHE A 327 -3.84 -6.31 11.40
CA PHE A 327 -3.77 -5.28 12.44
C PHE A 327 -4.21 -3.88 11.97
N ARG A 328 -4.27 -3.64 10.66
CA ARG A 328 -4.81 -2.44 10.02
C ARG A 328 -6.22 -2.62 9.45
N GLY A 329 -6.95 -3.63 9.87
CA GLY A 329 -8.31 -3.86 9.42
C GLY A 329 -8.46 -4.67 8.14
N ALA A 330 -7.36 -5.07 7.49
CA ALA A 330 -7.44 -5.89 6.30
C ALA A 330 -8.21 -7.19 6.54
N SER A 331 -9.10 -7.52 5.61
CA SER A 331 -9.90 -8.74 5.64
C SER A 331 -9.62 -9.60 4.40
N PRO A 332 -8.83 -10.66 4.53
CA PRO A 332 -8.51 -11.54 3.40
C PRO A 332 -9.75 -12.27 2.85
N ARG A 333 -10.82 -12.36 3.63
CA ARG A 333 -12.06 -13.07 3.25
C ARG A 333 -12.82 -12.43 2.10
N PHE A 334 -12.52 -11.17 1.76
CA PHE A 334 -13.14 -10.52 0.60
C PHE A 334 -12.92 -11.32 -0.68
N ALA A 335 -11.70 -11.79 -0.90
CA ALA A 335 -11.37 -12.55 -2.10
C ALA A 335 -12.04 -13.93 -2.17
N ASP A 336 -12.44 -14.50 -1.02
CA ASP A 336 -12.97 -15.86 -0.94
C ASP A 336 -14.35 -16.02 -1.59
N GLY A 337 -15.20 -15.02 -1.46
CA GLY A 337 -16.58 -15.04 -1.96
C GLY A 337 -16.77 -14.47 -3.37
N LEU A 338 -15.67 -14.16 -4.11
CA LEU A 338 -15.75 -13.46 -5.38
C LEU A 338 -16.11 -14.36 -6.56
N ALA A 339 -15.71 -15.62 -6.52
CA ALA A 339 -16.02 -16.61 -7.55
C ALA A 339 -16.22 -17.98 -6.89
N GLU A 340 -17.01 -18.82 -7.53
CA GLU A 340 -17.16 -20.21 -7.13
C GLU A 340 -15.85 -20.98 -7.38
N ALA A 341 -15.44 -21.77 -6.40
CA ALA A 341 -14.19 -22.53 -6.49
C ALA A 341 -14.21 -23.50 -7.68
N GLY A 342 -13.18 -23.45 -8.51
CA GLY A 342 -13.05 -24.28 -9.71
C GLY A 342 -13.90 -23.84 -10.90
N SER A 343 -14.59 -22.70 -10.83
CA SER A 343 -15.26 -22.10 -11.98
C SER A 343 -14.25 -21.48 -12.95
N GLU A 344 -14.69 -21.17 -14.18
CA GLU A 344 -13.87 -20.45 -15.18
C GLU A 344 -13.39 -19.06 -14.70
N ARG A 345 -14.00 -18.53 -13.64
CA ARG A 345 -13.65 -17.25 -13.01
C ARG A 345 -12.73 -17.41 -11.81
N ASP A 346 -12.37 -18.63 -11.46
CA ASP A 346 -11.47 -18.96 -10.35
C ASP A 346 -10.12 -19.46 -10.89
N ILE A 347 -9.20 -18.55 -11.09
CA ILE A 347 -7.88 -18.83 -11.64
C ILE A 347 -6.89 -19.11 -10.51
N VAL A 348 -6.25 -20.28 -10.54
CA VAL A 348 -5.18 -20.67 -9.63
C VAL A 348 -3.85 -20.67 -10.37
N LEU A 349 -2.88 -19.88 -9.88
CA LEU A 349 -1.53 -19.85 -10.42
C LEU A 349 -0.65 -20.87 -9.67
N GLU A 350 -0.34 -21.96 -10.32
CA GLU A 350 0.26 -23.14 -9.69
C GLU A 350 1.80 -23.13 -9.66
N HIS A 351 2.45 -22.22 -10.39
CA HIS A 351 3.89 -22.21 -10.56
C HIS A 351 4.53 -20.98 -9.88
N ASP A 352 5.65 -21.23 -9.18
CA ASP A 352 6.51 -20.15 -8.63
C ASP A 352 7.69 -19.94 -9.59
N PHE A 353 7.71 -18.74 -10.20
CA PHE A 353 8.73 -18.34 -11.18
C PHE A 353 9.87 -17.53 -10.55
N ARG A 354 9.84 -17.29 -9.24
CA ARG A 354 10.76 -16.37 -8.55
C ARG A 354 11.64 -17.07 -7.51
N SER A 355 11.06 -17.97 -6.73
CA SER A 355 11.73 -18.46 -5.54
C SER A 355 12.69 -19.60 -5.86
N HIS A 356 13.83 -19.61 -5.17
CA HIS A 356 14.69 -20.76 -5.14
C HIS A 356 13.93 -21.99 -4.55
N PRO A 357 14.14 -23.22 -5.03
CA PRO A 357 13.42 -24.42 -4.55
C PRO A 357 13.41 -24.61 -3.03
N ASP A 358 14.51 -24.29 -2.35
CA ASP A 358 14.60 -24.37 -0.88
C ASP A 358 13.73 -23.33 -0.18
N LEU A 359 13.65 -22.10 -0.71
CA LEU A 359 12.77 -21.06 -0.19
C LEU A 359 11.31 -21.41 -0.44
N ALA A 360 10.98 -21.94 -1.61
CA ALA A 360 9.62 -22.40 -1.91
C ALA A 360 9.21 -23.56 -1.00
N ARG A 361 10.12 -24.48 -0.67
CA ARG A 361 9.90 -25.59 0.28
C ARG A 361 9.64 -25.04 1.70
N LEU A 362 10.45 -24.09 2.16
CA LEU A 362 10.27 -23.43 3.45
C LEU A 362 8.93 -22.68 3.50
N GLY A 363 8.61 -21.90 2.47
CA GLY A 363 7.35 -21.19 2.35
C GLY A 363 6.13 -22.12 2.44
N ARG A 364 6.16 -23.25 1.73
CA ARG A 364 5.11 -24.28 1.83
C ARG A 364 4.96 -24.86 3.23
N ALA A 365 6.08 -25.16 3.88
CA ALA A 365 6.07 -25.68 5.25
C ALA A 365 5.51 -24.68 6.27
N ILE A 366 5.70 -23.39 6.06
CA ILE A 366 5.10 -22.32 6.86
C ILE A 366 3.60 -22.18 6.54
N ALA A 367 3.24 -22.10 5.26
CA ALA A 367 1.84 -21.96 4.82
C ALA A 367 0.95 -23.10 5.35
N ALA A 368 1.46 -24.33 5.36
CA ALA A 368 0.76 -25.49 5.91
C ALA A 368 0.45 -25.40 7.42
N ARG A 369 1.11 -24.47 8.15
CA ARG A 369 0.91 -24.23 9.59
C ARG A 369 0.08 -23.01 9.88
N LEU A 370 -0.26 -22.20 8.88
CA LEU A 370 -1.11 -21.02 9.07
C LEU A 370 -2.54 -21.46 9.40
N PRO A 371 -3.20 -20.78 10.38
CA PRO A 371 -4.58 -21.08 10.69
C PRO A 371 -5.47 -20.74 9.49
N GLY A 372 -6.36 -21.68 9.12
CA GLY A 372 -7.22 -21.54 7.96
C GLY A 372 -6.49 -21.74 6.63
N ALA A 373 -5.31 -22.38 6.65
CA ALA A 373 -4.59 -22.76 5.45
C ALA A 373 -5.52 -23.44 4.45
N ARG A 374 -5.51 -22.95 3.22
CA ARG A 374 -6.45 -23.37 2.18
C ARG A 374 -5.85 -24.41 1.28
N PRO A 375 -6.71 -25.20 0.64
CA PRO A 375 -6.26 -26.24 -0.27
C PRO A 375 -5.73 -25.72 -1.62
N HIS A 376 -5.53 -24.41 -1.81
CA HIS A 376 -4.80 -23.99 -3.00
C HIS A 376 -3.37 -24.49 -2.86
N ALA A 377 -2.96 -25.33 -3.78
CA ALA A 377 -1.61 -25.84 -3.81
C ALA A 377 -0.63 -24.66 -3.81
N TYR A 378 0.24 -24.59 -2.80
CA TYR A 378 1.32 -23.61 -2.78
C TYR A 378 2.15 -23.82 -4.06
N PRO A 379 2.46 -22.78 -4.85
CA PRO A 379 2.99 -22.97 -6.19
C PRO A 379 4.27 -23.78 -6.18
N GLN A 380 4.39 -24.66 -7.18
CA GLN A 380 5.59 -25.47 -7.39
C GLN A 380 6.67 -24.61 -8.04
N PRO A 381 7.92 -24.65 -7.56
CA PRO A 381 9.01 -23.93 -8.21
C PRO A 381 9.24 -24.48 -9.61
N VAL A 382 9.30 -23.59 -10.59
CA VAL A 382 9.78 -23.95 -11.92
C VAL A 382 11.28 -24.20 -11.82
N GLN A 383 11.73 -25.38 -12.20
CA GLN A 383 13.16 -25.67 -12.28
C GLN A 383 13.76 -24.90 -13.45
N THR A 384 14.33 -23.75 -13.16
CA THR A 384 15.17 -23.03 -14.12
C THR A 384 16.58 -23.60 -14.03
N GLU A 385 17.16 -23.99 -15.14
CA GLU A 385 18.56 -24.47 -15.26
C GLU A 385 19.61 -23.45 -14.78
N SER A 386 19.19 -22.24 -14.47
CA SER A 386 20.04 -21.13 -13.98
C SER A 386 20.46 -21.23 -12.52
N ALA A 387 20.18 -22.29 -11.81
CA ALA A 387 20.59 -22.50 -10.42
C ALA A 387 22.02 -23.03 -10.25
N ALA A 388 22.81 -23.09 -11.31
CA ALA A 388 24.23 -23.45 -11.25
C ALA A 388 25.03 -22.28 -10.65
N GLY A 389 25.05 -22.18 -9.31
CA GLY A 389 25.80 -21.15 -8.58
C GLY A 389 25.16 -20.69 -7.27
N VAL A 390 23.93 -21.11 -6.98
CA VAL A 390 23.29 -20.80 -5.68
C VAL A 390 23.82 -21.77 -4.61
N PRO A 391 24.26 -21.24 -3.43
CA PRO A 391 24.75 -22.07 -2.32
C PRO A 391 23.73 -23.15 -1.94
N ARG A 392 24.23 -24.34 -1.57
CA ARG A 392 23.39 -25.47 -1.13
C ARG A 392 22.51 -25.16 0.09
N ASP A 393 22.78 -24.06 0.81
CA ASP A 393 22.03 -23.59 1.99
C ASP A 393 21.30 -22.28 1.69
N ALA A 394 20.36 -22.27 0.76
CA ALA A 394 19.59 -21.08 0.41
C ALA A 394 18.68 -20.57 1.55
N ALA A 395 18.44 -21.37 2.60
CA ALA A 395 17.72 -21.01 3.79
C ALA A 395 18.40 -21.54 5.05
N ALA A 396 18.71 -20.65 6.00
CA ALA A 396 19.31 -21.02 7.27
C ALA A 396 18.62 -20.29 8.44
N VAL A 397 18.44 -20.99 9.55
CA VAL A 397 17.95 -20.42 10.82
C VAL A 397 19.10 -20.32 11.79
N ARG A 398 19.31 -19.15 12.36
CA ARG A 398 20.36 -18.89 13.35
C ARG A 398 19.76 -18.24 14.60
N VAL A 399 20.25 -18.64 15.75
CA VAL A 399 19.85 -18.10 17.05
C VAL A 399 21.04 -17.43 17.72
N TYR A 400 20.82 -16.24 18.25
CA TYR A 400 21.86 -15.44 18.89
C TYR A 400 21.48 -15.10 20.34
N GLY A 401 22.46 -15.02 21.20
CA GLY A 401 22.25 -14.74 22.63
C GLY A 401 21.95 -13.27 22.96
N SER A 402 22.00 -12.35 21.99
CA SER A 402 21.61 -10.95 22.18
C SER A 402 21.34 -10.24 20.85
N ALA A 403 20.53 -9.18 20.89
CA ALA A 403 20.25 -8.34 19.73
C ALA A 403 21.53 -7.69 19.13
N ALA A 404 22.55 -7.42 19.95
CA ALA A 404 23.81 -6.89 19.47
C ALA A 404 24.62 -7.93 18.67
N LYS A 405 24.67 -9.18 19.15
CA LYS A 405 25.31 -10.30 18.43
C LYS A 405 24.57 -10.62 17.13
N GLU A 406 23.24 -10.61 17.17
CA GLU A 406 22.40 -10.78 15.98
C GLU A 406 22.70 -9.70 14.94
N ALA A 407 22.68 -8.42 15.33
CA ALA A 407 22.97 -7.30 14.44
C ALA A 407 24.38 -7.37 13.81
N THR A 408 25.39 -7.78 14.59
CA THR A 408 26.75 -7.97 14.09
C THR A 408 26.84 -9.12 13.09
N ALA A 409 26.16 -10.23 13.37
CA ALA A 409 26.14 -11.38 12.46
C ALA A 409 25.39 -11.05 11.15
N ILE A 410 24.30 -10.29 11.21
CA ILE A 410 23.60 -9.81 10.01
C ILE A 410 24.52 -8.92 9.17
N ALA A 411 25.25 -7.99 9.82
CA ALA A 411 26.19 -7.11 9.11
C ALA A 411 27.31 -7.91 8.42
N ASP A 412 27.85 -8.94 9.08
CA ASP A 412 28.86 -9.83 8.51
C ASP A 412 28.31 -10.62 7.32
N LEU A 413 27.09 -11.17 7.42
CA LEU A 413 26.43 -11.86 6.32
C LEU A 413 26.26 -10.99 5.08
N LEU A 414 25.73 -9.76 5.24
CA LEU A 414 25.57 -8.82 4.15
C LEU A 414 26.91 -8.46 3.51
N ARG A 415 27.92 -8.22 4.34
CA ARG A 415 29.28 -7.89 3.86
C ARG A 415 29.89 -9.04 3.08
N ARG A 416 29.76 -10.28 3.57
CA ARG A 416 30.24 -11.48 2.87
C ARG A 416 29.57 -11.66 1.53
N ALA A 417 28.24 -11.57 1.49
CA ALA A 417 27.47 -11.68 0.25
C ALA A 417 27.91 -10.62 -0.78
N HIS A 418 28.22 -9.40 -0.32
CA HIS A 418 28.72 -8.36 -1.22
C HIS A 418 30.14 -8.64 -1.71
N LEU A 419 31.07 -8.97 -0.79
CA LEU A 419 32.49 -9.06 -1.09
C LEU A 419 32.89 -10.37 -1.78
N PHE A 420 32.26 -11.49 -1.41
CA PHE A 420 32.64 -12.81 -1.91
C PHE A 420 31.69 -13.32 -2.98
N ASP A 421 30.37 -13.04 -2.85
CA ASP A 421 29.36 -13.52 -3.78
C ASP A 421 28.99 -12.46 -4.83
N GLY A 422 29.56 -11.23 -4.73
CA GLY A 422 29.32 -10.14 -5.70
C GLY A 422 27.91 -9.57 -5.68
N VAL A 423 27.11 -9.86 -4.64
CA VAL A 423 25.70 -9.38 -4.57
C VAL A 423 25.70 -7.86 -4.34
N PRO A 424 25.05 -7.09 -5.22
CA PRO A 424 24.92 -5.64 -5.02
C PRO A 424 24.14 -5.31 -3.74
N TRP A 425 24.53 -4.26 -3.03
CA TRP A 425 23.83 -3.80 -1.82
C TRP A 425 22.33 -3.55 -2.05
N SER A 426 21.95 -3.07 -3.25
CA SER A 426 20.56 -2.82 -3.66
C SER A 426 19.71 -4.08 -3.79
N GLN A 427 20.34 -5.26 -3.85
CA GLN A 427 19.66 -6.56 -3.94
C GLN A 427 19.57 -7.27 -2.58
N MET A 428 19.99 -6.62 -1.51
CA MET A 428 19.92 -7.16 -0.15
C MET A 428 18.89 -6.41 0.68
N ALA A 429 18.18 -7.14 1.54
CA ALA A 429 17.20 -6.56 2.45
C ALA A 429 17.28 -7.21 3.84
N VAL A 430 17.06 -6.42 4.87
CA VAL A 430 16.86 -6.89 6.24
C VAL A 430 15.45 -6.56 6.67
N ILE A 431 14.65 -7.58 6.90
CA ILE A 431 13.27 -7.45 7.32
C ILE A 431 13.22 -7.61 8.84
N VAL A 432 12.62 -6.63 9.52
CA VAL A 432 12.48 -6.64 10.98
C VAL A 432 11.02 -6.51 11.40
N ARG A 433 10.67 -7.15 12.48
CA ARG A 433 9.30 -7.11 12.99
C ARG A 433 8.95 -5.77 13.65
N SER A 434 9.90 -5.14 14.30
CA SER A 434 9.75 -3.82 14.93
C SER A 434 10.95 -2.94 14.58
N VAL A 435 10.70 -1.90 13.79
CA VAL A 435 11.74 -0.96 13.37
C VAL A 435 12.31 -0.19 14.56
N SER A 436 11.47 0.26 15.49
CA SER A 436 11.88 1.02 16.67
C SER A 436 12.86 0.25 17.57
N LEU A 437 12.65 -1.05 17.74
CA LEU A 437 13.49 -1.91 18.56
C LEU A 437 14.73 -2.40 17.83
N ALA A 438 14.59 -2.81 16.56
CA ALA A 438 15.68 -3.44 15.82
C ALA A 438 16.65 -2.45 15.17
N LEU A 439 16.17 -1.26 14.78
CA LEU A 439 16.98 -0.32 14.02
C LEU A 439 18.23 0.22 14.77
N PRO A 440 18.18 0.57 16.07
CA PRO A 440 19.35 1.10 16.76
C PRO A 440 20.55 0.14 16.79
N PRO A 441 20.43 -1.14 17.18
CA PRO A 441 21.55 -2.08 17.15
C PRO A 441 22.03 -2.38 15.72
N LEU A 442 21.10 -2.53 14.75
CA LEU A 442 21.44 -2.75 13.35
C LEU A 442 22.22 -1.58 12.75
N ARG A 443 21.78 -0.34 12.96
CA ARG A 443 22.53 0.85 12.47
C ARG A 443 23.94 0.94 12.99
N ARG A 444 24.16 0.59 14.28
CA ARG A 444 25.52 0.55 14.86
C ARG A 444 26.36 -0.51 14.17
N ALA A 445 25.84 -1.73 14.04
CA ALA A 445 26.56 -2.83 13.42
C ALA A 445 26.89 -2.55 11.94
N PHE A 446 25.93 -2.05 11.16
CA PHE A 446 26.12 -1.70 9.76
C PHE A 446 27.16 -0.59 9.56
N ARG A 447 27.10 0.46 10.40
CA ARG A 447 28.10 1.52 10.37
C ARG A 447 29.50 1.00 10.67
N SER A 448 29.66 0.14 11.69
CA SER A 448 30.94 -0.48 12.05
C SER A 448 31.46 -1.41 10.98
N ALA A 449 30.58 -2.11 10.25
CA ALA A 449 30.94 -3.03 9.17
C ALA A 449 31.10 -2.36 7.79
N GLY A 450 30.83 -1.04 7.68
CA GLY A 450 30.85 -0.33 6.39
C GLY A 450 29.72 -0.75 5.43
N VAL A 451 28.60 -1.29 5.95
CA VAL A 451 27.43 -1.65 5.16
C VAL A 451 26.57 -0.41 4.93
N PRO A 452 26.36 0.04 3.67
CA PRO A 452 25.54 1.20 3.39
C PRO A 452 24.07 0.87 3.63
N VAL A 453 23.36 1.78 4.31
CA VAL A 453 21.92 1.64 4.57
C VAL A 453 21.19 2.80 3.94
N THR A 454 20.24 2.50 3.07
CA THR A 454 19.31 3.48 2.53
C THR A 454 17.97 3.34 3.25
N THR A 455 17.57 4.39 3.95
CA THR A 455 16.21 4.51 4.46
C THR A 455 15.49 5.46 3.51
N PRO A 456 14.43 5.02 2.83
CA PRO A 456 13.65 5.91 1.96
C PRO A 456 13.19 7.13 2.74
N ALA A 457 13.27 8.32 2.13
CA ALA A 457 12.86 9.57 2.77
C ALA A 457 11.38 9.54 3.19
N SER A 458 10.54 8.80 2.45
CA SER A 458 9.13 8.56 2.76
C SER A 458 8.89 7.79 4.08
N ASP A 459 9.89 7.06 4.56
CA ASP A 459 9.77 6.22 5.77
C ASP A 459 10.36 6.91 7.00
N LEU A 460 11.03 8.05 6.81
CA LEU A 460 11.53 8.85 7.90
C LEU A 460 10.45 9.82 8.36
N PRO A 461 10.10 9.84 9.65
CA PRO A 461 9.25 10.88 10.20
C PRO A 461 9.76 12.26 9.80
N LEU A 462 8.86 13.19 9.49
CA LEU A 462 9.19 14.50 8.93
C LEU A 462 10.26 15.21 9.77
N HIS A 463 10.11 15.18 11.11
CA HIS A 463 11.04 15.81 12.05
C HIS A 463 12.46 15.19 12.06
N ARG A 464 12.67 14.02 11.45
CA ARG A 464 13.96 13.36 11.29
C ARG A 464 14.58 13.52 9.92
N GLN A 465 13.91 14.19 9.00
CA GLN A 465 14.48 14.54 7.70
C GLN A 465 15.49 15.69 7.87
N ARG A 466 16.64 15.59 7.20
CA ARG A 466 17.74 16.56 7.38
C ARG A 466 17.33 18.01 7.17
N ALA A 467 16.55 18.29 6.14
CA ALA A 467 16.05 19.63 5.85
C ALA A 467 15.14 20.16 6.97
N VAL A 468 14.25 19.31 7.48
CA VAL A 468 13.32 19.66 8.57
C VAL A 468 14.04 19.83 9.88
N ILE A 469 15.04 19.00 10.21
CA ILE A 469 15.89 19.20 11.40
C ILE A 469 16.56 20.56 11.36
N ALA A 470 17.14 20.94 10.21
CA ALA A 470 17.78 22.24 10.05
C ALA A 470 16.79 23.40 10.26
N LEU A 471 15.57 23.29 9.66
CA LEU A 471 14.50 24.27 9.84
C LEU A 471 14.06 24.37 11.32
N MET A 472 13.85 23.24 11.97
CA MET A 472 13.43 23.18 13.38
C MET A 472 14.50 23.75 14.32
N LEU A 473 15.79 23.56 14.00
CA LEU A 473 16.87 24.20 14.75
C LEU A 473 16.83 25.72 14.61
N VAL A 474 16.62 26.25 13.41
CA VAL A 474 16.46 27.69 13.18
C VAL A 474 15.27 28.24 13.96
N LEU A 475 14.11 27.59 13.87
CA LEU A 475 12.91 28.01 14.61
C LEU A 475 13.10 28.01 16.13
N ARG A 476 13.85 27.04 16.67
CA ARG A 476 14.17 26.98 18.11
C ARG A 476 15.14 28.08 18.57
N VAL A 477 15.93 28.65 17.67
CA VAL A 477 16.85 29.75 17.99
C VAL A 477 16.13 31.11 17.94
N VAL A 478 15.07 31.19 17.14
CA VAL A 478 14.29 32.44 16.95
C VAL A 478 13.13 32.54 17.95
N ALA A 479 12.63 31.43 18.48
CA ALA A 479 11.63 31.34 19.56
C ALA A 479 12.28 31.43 20.93
#